data_bd92fed822f9123c015de3f52b78a50e
#
_entry.id   bd92fed822f9123c015de3f52b78a50e
#
_cell.length_a   1.000
_cell.length_b   1.000
_cell.length_c   1.000
_cell.angle_alpha   90.00
_cell.angle_beta   90.00
_cell.angle_gamma   90.00
#
_symmetry.space_group_name_H-M   'P 1'
#
loop_
_entity.id
_entity.type
_entity.pdbx_description
1 polymer ?
#
loop_
_entity_poly.entity_id
_entity_poly.type
_entity_poly.pdbx_seq_one_letter_code
_entity_poly.pdbx_strand_id
1 'polypeptide(L)'
;WDRSTLYALRGIYAAGMADIATEKLKYYSKRRLLGNHVPYAIEAWPEGSQRHLAAESGLYCRIITEGMFGIRPTGFKSFDITPSMPSDWNEMALKSIRAFGKNIDVKVSRIAAGKLNVVIKVNGLVKNYKISEGAKISVKI
;
A
#
# COMPACT_ATOMS: atom_id res chain seq x y z
N TRP A 1 12.76 -5.39 -15.92
CA TRP A 1 13.05 -4.18 -15.12
C TRP A 1 12.15 -4.17 -13.88
N ASP A 2 12.77 -4.24 -12.71
CA ASP A 2 12.02 -4.29 -11.44
C ASP A 2 11.22 -3.01 -11.21
N ARG A 3 11.75 -1.85 -11.58
CA ARG A 3 11.04 -0.57 -11.56
C ARG A 3 9.67 -0.64 -12.26
N SER A 4 9.63 -1.18 -13.47
CA SER A 4 8.37 -1.32 -14.23
C SER A 4 7.39 -2.24 -13.52
N THR A 5 7.88 -3.33 -12.92
CA THR A 5 7.06 -4.26 -12.12
C THR A 5 6.45 -3.55 -10.91
N LEU A 6 7.23 -2.73 -10.20
CA LEU A 6 6.76 -2.00 -9.03
C LEU A 6 5.67 -0.97 -9.38
N TYR A 7 5.83 -0.26 -10.50
CA TYR A 7 4.78 0.62 -11.02
C TYR A 7 3.51 -0.14 -11.42
N ALA A 8 3.68 -1.27 -12.14
CA ALA A 8 2.55 -2.11 -12.56
C ALA A 8 1.77 -2.64 -11.37
N LEU A 9 2.43 -3.17 -10.34
CA LEU A 9 1.78 -3.68 -9.13
C LEU A 9 0.94 -2.60 -8.43
N ARG A 10 1.47 -1.39 -8.28
CA ARG A 10 0.72 -0.26 -7.74
C ARG A 10 -0.51 0.07 -8.60
N GLY A 11 -0.36 0.05 -9.92
CA GLY A 11 -1.45 0.28 -10.87
C GLY A 11 -2.55 -0.77 -10.80
N ILE A 12 -2.20 -2.05 -10.64
CA ILE A 12 -3.16 -3.16 -10.53
C ILE A 12 -4.00 -3.02 -9.25
N TYR A 13 -3.39 -2.66 -8.10
CA TYR A 13 -4.15 -2.31 -6.90
C TYR A 13 -5.10 -1.13 -7.12
N ALA A 14 -4.61 -0.06 -7.74
CA ALA A 14 -5.41 1.13 -8.02
C ALA A 14 -6.58 0.86 -8.98
N ALA A 15 -6.47 -0.17 -9.81
CA ALA A 15 -7.56 -0.67 -10.67
C ALA A 15 -8.56 -1.58 -9.92
N GLY A 16 -8.40 -1.78 -8.61
CA GLY A 16 -9.28 -2.62 -7.80
C GLY A 16 -9.04 -4.13 -7.92
N MET A 17 -7.95 -4.56 -8.54
CA MET A 17 -7.61 -5.98 -8.74
C MET A 17 -6.68 -6.49 -7.61
N ALA A 18 -7.12 -6.37 -6.35
CA ALA A 18 -6.31 -6.64 -5.17
C ALA A 18 -5.74 -8.07 -5.11
N ASP A 19 -6.53 -9.08 -5.47
CA ASP A 19 -6.12 -10.48 -5.42
C ASP A 19 -4.97 -10.76 -6.38
N ILE A 20 -5.10 -10.30 -7.63
CA ILE A 20 -4.07 -10.43 -8.65
C ILE A 20 -2.80 -9.65 -8.23
N ALA A 21 -2.97 -8.41 -7.78
CA ALA A 21 -1.84 -7.60 -7.33
C ALA A 21 -1.09 -8.25 -6.17
N THR A 22 -1.82 -8.82 -5.21
CA THR A 22 -1.24 -9.47 -4.02
C THR A 22 -0.50 -10.76 -4.38
N GLU A 23 -1.06 -11.58 -5.27
CA GLU A 23 -0.38 -12.78 -5.79
C GLU A 23 0.96 -12.41 -6.44
N LYS A 24 0.95 -11.42 -7.33
CA LYS A 24 2.16 -10.97 -8.02
C LYS A 24 3.15 -10.27 -7.08
N LEU A 25 2.66 -9.53 -6.08
CA LEU A 25 3.51 -8.93 -5.05
C LEU A 25 4.20 -10.00 -4.19
N LYS A 26 3.48 -11.05 -3.78
CA LYS A 26 4.05 -12.20 -3.07
C LYS A 26 5.15 -12.89 -3.91
N TYR A 27 4.89 -13.13 -5.19
CA TYR A 27 5.86 -13.72 -6.10
C TYR A 27 7.11 -12.84 -6.24
N TYR A 28 6.93 -11.54 -6.48
CA TYR A 28 8.01 -10.57 -6.57
C TYR A 28 8.86 -10.55 -5.29
N SER A 29 8.20 -10.44 -4.14
CA SER A 29 8.88 -10.34 -2.84
C SER A 29 9.71 -11.59 -2.53
N LYS A 30 9.16 -12.78 -2.76
CA LYS A 30 9.91 -14.03 -2.60
C LYS A 30 11.17 -14.07 -3.47
N ARG A 31 11.05 -13.64 -4.72
CA ARG A 31 12.12 -13.75 -5.71
C ARG A 31 13.20 -12.67 -5.54
N ARG A 32 12.83 -11.47 -5.05
CA ARG A 32 13.70 -10.29 -5.04
C ARG A 32 14.19 -9.89 -3.66
N LEU A 33 13.42 -10.18 -2.61
CA LEU A 33 13.70 -9.68 -1.28
C LEU A 33 14.11 -10.76 -0.28
N LEU A 34 13.93 -12.05 -0.61
CA LEU A 34 14.21 -13.18 0.29
C LEU A 34 15.33 -14.10 -0.19
N GLY A 35 16.19 -13.66 -1.10
CA GLY A 35 17.29 -14.45 -1.63
C GLY A 35 18.65 -13.95 -1.15
N ASN A 36 19.70 -14.29 -1.91
CA ASN A 36 21.06 -13.81 -1.67
C ASN A 36 21.23 -12.30 -1.90
N HIS A 37 20.20 -11.64 -2.38
CA HIS A 37 20.14 -10.20 -2.60
C HIS A 37 19.26 -9.62 -1.55
N VAL A 38 19.78 -9.07 -0.58
CA VAL A 38 18.92 -8.62 0.47
C VAL A 38 19.19 -7.26 0.97
N PRO A 39 18.17 -6.78 1.62
CA PRO A 39 16.72 -6.95 1.55
C PRO A 39 16.07 -5.85 0.72
N TYR A 40 16.57 -5.54 -0.45
CA TYR A 40 16.26 -4.33 -1.20
C TYR A 40 15.70 -4.66 -2.59
N ALA A 41 14.71 -3.87 -3.04
CA ALA A 41 14.33 -3.84 -4.44
C ALA A 41 15.47 -3.22 -5.26
N ILE A 42 15.86 -3.88 -6.36
CA ILE A 42 16.90 -3.44 -7.27
C ILE A 42 16.29 -2.85 -8.54
N GLU A 43 17.09 -2.12 -9.34
CA GLU A 43 16.58 -1.47 -10.55
C GLU A 43 16.18 -2.49 -11.62
N ALA A 44 17.01 -3.50 -11.84
CA ALA A 44 16.79 -4.53 -12.84
C ALA A 44 17.38 -5.87 -12.42
N TRP A 45 16.89 -6.96 -13.00
CA TRP A 45 17.33 -8.32 -12.77
C TRP A 45 17.46 -9.08 -14.11
N PRO A 46 18.46 -9.95 -14.28
CA PRO A 46 19.68 -10.08 -13.48
C PRO A 46 20.72 -9.03 -13.88
N GLU A 47 21.31 -8.35 -12.93
CA GLU A 47 22.43 -7.46 -13.16
C GLU A 47 23.66 -7.98 -12.42
N GLY A 48 24.83 -7.93 -13.08
CA GLY A 48 26.09 -8.43 -12.53
C GLY A 48 26.63 -7.64 -11.35
N SER A 49 26.29 -6.35 -11.26
CA SER A 49 26.52 -5.53 -10.08
C SER A 49 25.19 -4.97 -9.59
N GLN A 50 24.70 -5.49 -8.49
CA GLN A 50 23.42 -5.09 -7.96
C GLN A 50 23.55 -3.81 -7.17
N ARG A 51 22.93 -2.76 -7.67
CA ARG A 51 22.89 -1.48 -7.00
C ARG A 51 21.57 -1.34 -6.27
N HIS A 52 21.67 -1.01 -4.99
CA HIS A 52 20.52 -0.64 -4.20
C HIS A 52 20.18 0.81 -4.50
N LEU A 53 19.10 1.03 -5.21
CA LEU A 53 18.59 2.36 -5.44
C LEU A 53 17.47 2.64 -4.44
N ALA A 54 17.60 3.73 -3.70
CA ALA A 54 16.56 4.18 -2.76
C ALA A 54 15.21 4.38 -3.44
N ALA A 55 15.23 4.72 -4.73
CA ALA A 55 14.02 4.90 -5.54
C ALA A 55 13.19 3.63 -5.64
N GLU A 56 13.79 2.46 -5.91
CA GLU A 56 13.08 1.18 -6.04
C GLU A 56 12.52 0.72 -4.69
N SER A 57 13.27 0.91 -3.61
CA SER A 57 12.78 0.64 -2.25
C SER A 57 11.60 1.55 -1.91
N GLY A 58 11.66 2.81 -2.27
CA GLY A 58 10.54 3.74 -2.15
C GLY A 58 9.34 3.32 -2.98
N LEU A 59 9.53 2.88 -4.22
CA LEU A 59 8.45 2.37 -5.08
C LEU A 59 7.80 1.11 -4.50
N TYR A 60 8.58 0.20 -3.91
CA TYR A 60 8.04 -0.96 -3.23
C TYR A 60 7.12 -0.56 -2.06
N CYS A 61 7.54 0.37 -1.21
CA CYS A 61 6.71 0.90 -0.13
C CYS A 61 5.42 1.56 -0.66
N ARG A 62 5.50 2.24 -1.81
CA ARG A 62 4.34 2.87 -2.46
C ARG A 62 3.32 1.88 -3.01
N ILE A 63 3.69 0.64 -3.30
CA ILE A 63 2.71 -0.41 -3.62
C ILE A 63 1.76 -0.61 -2.45
N ILE A 64 2.28 -0.60 -1.22
CA ILE A 64 1.47 -0.75 -0.01
C ILE A 64 0.68 0.51 0.27
N THR A 65 1.35 1.66 0.39
CA THR A 65 0.69 2.91 0.82
C THR A 65 -0.29 3.45 -0.22
N GLU A 66 0.13 3.55 -1.49
CA GLU A 66 -0.68 4.14 -2.56
C GLU A 66 -1.50 3.10 -3.34
N GLY A 67 -1.02 1.86 -3.43
CA GLY A 67 -1.73 0.77 -4.08
C GLY A 67 -2.74 0.12 -3.15
N MET A 68 -2.27 -0.68 -2.21
CA MET A 68 -3.11 -1.50 -1.33
C MET A 68 -4.00 -0.65 -0.40
N PHE A 69 -3.45 0.38 0.26
CA PHE A 69 -4.24 1.29 1.10
C PHE A 69 -4.86 2.45 0.33
N GLY A 70 -4.39 2.74 -0.89
CA GLY A 70 -4.93 3.79 -1.73
C GLY A 70 -4.77 5.20 -1.16
N ILE A 71 -3.72 5.43 -0.34
CA ILE A 71 -3.48 6.73 0.29
C ILE A 71 -2.92 7.71 -0.74
N ARG A 72 -3.61 8.83 -0.95
CA ARG A 72 -3.22 9.89 -1.89
C ARG A 72 -3.33 11.26 -1.25
N PRO A 73 -2.23 11.99 -1.07
CA PRO A 73 -2.29 13.39 -0.64
C PRO A 73 -3.11 14.23 -1.60
N THR A 74 -4.02 15.05 -1.08
CA THR A 74 -4.88 15.96 -1.86
C THR A 74 -4.67 17.42 -1.49
N GLY A 75 -3.82 17.69 -0.50
CA GLY A 75 -3.45 19.02 -0.05
C GLY A 75 -2.53 18.98 1.15
N PHE A 76 -2.17 20.13 1.69
CA PHE A 76 -1.24 20.25 2.83
C PHE A 76 -1.80 19.64 4.14
N LYS A 77 -3.11 19.48 4.25
CA LYS A 77 -3.78 18.93 5.44
C LYS A 77 -4.89 17.95 5.06
N SER A 78 -4.76 17.28 3.92
CA SER A 78 -5.78 16.34 3.46
C SER A 78 -5.21 15.23 2.60
N PHE A 79 -5.85 14.07 2.66
CA PHE A 79 -5.58 12.95 1.78
C PHE A 79 -6.85 12.14 1.52
N ASP A 80 -6.88 11.46 0.40
CA ASP A 80 -7.89 10.44 0.12
C ASP A 80 -7.34 9.07 0.48
N ILE A 81 -8.24 8.13 0.77
CA ILE A 81 -7.93 6.71 0.97
C ILE A 81 -8.97 5.86 0.25
N THR A 82 -8.50 4.91 -0.56
CA THR A 82 -9.35 3.96 -1.30
C THR A 82 -8.75 2.56 -1.13
N PRO A 83 -9.11 1.84 -0.06
CA PRO A 83 -8.52 0.55 0.24
C PRO A 83 -8.84 -0.49 -0.82
N SER A 84 -7.82 -1.27 -1.24
CA SER A 84 -7.93 -2.41 -2.14
C SER A 84 -7.40 -3.64 -1.41
N MET A 85 -8.24 -4.25 -0.57
CA MET A 85 -7.88 -5.37 0.28
C MET A 85 -8.15 -6.70 -0.42
N PRO A 86 -7.20 -7.67 -0.40
CA PRO A 86 -7.45 -9.01 -0.97
C PRO A 86 -8.69 -9.68 -0.38
N SER A 87 -9.36 -10.48 -1.19
CA SER A 87 -10.64 -11.10 -0.81
C SER A 87 -10.50 -12.10 0.34
N ASP A 88 -9.34 -12.75 0.46
CA ASP A 88 -8.99 -13.71 1.51
C ASP A 88 -8.48 -13.06 2.82
N TRP A 89 -8.35 -11.73 2.86
CA TRP A 89 -7.90 -11.03 4.06
C TRP A 89 -9.07 -10.50 4.88
N ASN A 90 -9.00 -10.71 6.20
CA ASN A 90 -9.97 -10.16 7.15
C ASN A 90 -9.60 -8.74 7.57
N GLU A 91 -8.30 -8.42 7.61
CA GLU A 91 -7.83 -7.09 7.99
C GLU A 91 -6.45 -6.78 7.46
N MET A 92 -6.15 -5.49 7.37
CA MET A 92 -4.82 -4.95 7.10
C MET A 92 -4.62 -3.65 7.88
N ALA A 93 -3.37 -3.34 8.27
CA ALA A 93 -3.09 -2.11 8.99
C ALA A 93 -1.73 -1.52 8.61
N LEU A 94 -1.67 -0.18 8.54
CA LEU A 94 -0.45 0.62 8.56
C LEU A 94 -0.41 1.41 9.86
N LYS A 95 0.71 1.35 10.56
CA LYS A 95 0.89 2.06 11.83
C LYS A 95 2.06 3.02 11.73
N SER A 96 1.97 4.10 12.51
CA SER A 96 3.06 5.09 12.66
C SER A 96 3.50 5.75 11.35
N ILE A 97 2.54 5.99 10.44
CA ILE A 97 2.80 6.78 9.23
C ILE A 97 3.04 8.24 9.65
N ARG A 98 4.23 8.73 9.39
CA ARG A 98 4.57 10.14 9.64
C ARG A 98 4.30 10.96 8.39
N ALA A 99 3.21 11.71 8.40
CA ALA A 99 2.80 12.57 7.29
C ALA A 99 2.10 13.83 7.80
N PHE A 100 2.24 14.94 7.09
CA PHE A 100 1.60 16.21 7.43
C PHE A 100 1.94 16.74 8.85
N GLY A 101 3.13 16.41 9.36
CA GLY A 101 3.51 16.72 10.75
C GLY A 101 2.71 15.95 11.81
N LYS A 102 2.03 14.87 11.44
CA LYS A 102 1.19 14.04 12.30
C LYS A 102 1.66 12.59 12.28
N ASN A 103 1.25 11.84 13.31
CA ASN A 103 1.35 10.38 13.34
C ASN A 103 -0.02 9.79 12.99
N ILE A 104 -0.08 8.94 11.97
CA ILE A 104 -1.32 8.41 11.39
C ILE A 104 -1.26 6.88 11.43
N ASP A 105 -2.31 6.27 11.97
CA ASP A 105 -2.56 4.84 11.84
C ASP A 105 -3.80 4.63 10.98
N VAL A 106 -3.76 3.61 10.12
CA VAL A 106 -4.89 3.20 9.29
C VAL A 106 -5.10 1.69 9.48
N LYS A 107 -6.31 1.32 9.87
CA LYS A 107 -6.75 -0.09 9.92
C LYS A 107 -7.95 -0.27 9.02
N VAL A 108 -7.93 -1.31 8.20
CA VAL A 108 -9.06 -1.73 7.35
C VAL A 108 -9.45 -3.14 7.76
N SER A 109 -10.73 -3.36 8.01
CA SER A 109 -11.27 -4.67 8.38
C SER A 109 -12.50 -5.00 7.53
N ARG A 110 -12.63 -6.24 7.08
CA ARG A 110 -13.82 -6.73 6.39
C ARG A 110 -14.93 -7.00 7.40
N ILE A 111 -16.10 -6.40 7.20
CA ILE A 111 -17.25 -6.55 8.09
C ILE A 111 -18.39 -7.35 7.46
N ALA A 112 -18.43 -7.41 6.13
CA ALA A 112 -19.32 -8.27 5.33
C ALA A 112 -18.78 -8.35 3.91
N ALA A 113 -19.38 -9.19 3.07
CA ALA A 113 -19.06 -9.25 1.64
C ALA A 113 -19.22 -7.86 1.01
N GLY A 114 -18.16 -7.36 0.35
CA GLY A 114 -18.12 -6.04 -0.28
C GLY A 114 -18.20 -4.85 0.69
N LYS A 115 -18.01 -5.05 2.01
CA LYS A 115 -18.09 -4.00 3.04
C LYS A 115 -16.86 -3.96 3.92
N LEU A 116 -16.29 -2.79 4.07
CA LEU A 116 -15.10 -2.53 4.89
C LEU A 116 -15.41 -1.53 6.01
N ASN A 117 -14.74 -1.72 7.15
CA ASN A 117 -14.62 -0.72 8.20
C ASN A 117 -13.20 -0.16 8.17
N VAL A 118 -13.07 1.15 8.00
CA VAL A 118 -11.78 1.85 7.97
C VAL A 118 -11.66 2.73 9.20
N VAL A 119 -10.67 2.44 10.02
CA VAL A 119 -10.33 3.20 11.22
C VAL A 119 -9.08 4.02 10.94
N ILE A 120 -9.19 5.33 11.07
CA ILE A 120 -8.07 6.27 10.89
C ILE A 120 -7.83 6.97 12.22
N LYS A 121 -6.61 6.85 12.74
CA LYS A 121 -6.18 7.53 13.96
C LYS A 121 -5.13 8.58 13.60
N VAL A 122 -5.36 9.83 13.97
CA VAL A 122 -4.44 10.96 13.75
C VAL A 122 -4.12 11.60 15.10
N ASN A 123 -2.87 11.50 15.54
CA ASN A 123 -2.41 12.00 16.85
C ASN A 123 -3.36 11.61 18.02
N GLY A 124 -3.88 10.39 18.01
CA GLY A 124 -4.79 9.89 19.03
C GLY A 124 -6.29 10.07 18.73
N LEU A 125 -6.67 11.00 17.85
CA LEU A 125 -8.07 11.16 17.43
C LEU A 125 -8.46 10.06 16.45
N VAL A 126 -9.58 9.38 16.72
CA VAL A 126 -10.05 8.23 15.96
C VAL A 126 -11.28 8.58 15.14
N LYS A 127 -11.26 8.24 13.85
CA LYS A 127 -12.41 8.31 12.94
C LYS A 127 -12.69 6.93 12.37
N ASN A 128 -13.98 6.56 12.31
CA ASN A 128 -14.45 5.30 11.75
C ASN A 128 -15.31 5.53 10.53
N TYR A 129 -15.09 4.74 9.48
CA TYR A 129 -15.84 4.80 8.22
C TYR A 129 -16.28 3.40 7.82
N LYS A 130 -17.59 3.20 7.63
CA LYS A 130 -18.11 1.98 7.00
C LYS A 130 -18.35 2.28 5.53
N ILE A 131 -17.69 1.57 4.65
CA ILE A 131 -17.70 1.82 3.20
C ILE A 131 -17.94 0.55 2.40
N SER A 132 -18.36 0.70 1.16
CA SER A 132 -18.25 -0.38 0.17
C SER A 132 -16.81 -0.52 -0.31
N GLU A 133 -16.39 -1.71 -0.71
CA GLU A 133 -15.08 -1.90 -1.36
C GLU A 133 -14.97 -0.97 -2.58
N GLY A 134 -13.79 -0.41 -2.79
CA GLY A 134 -13.53 0.57 -3.85
C GLY A 134 -14.04 1.99 -3.59
N ALA A 135 -14.79 2.22 -2.50
CA ALA A 135 -15.23 3.56 -2.16
C ALA A 135 -14.07 4.40 -1.58
N LYS A 136 -14.08 5.68 -1.92
CA LYS A 136 -13.10 6.66 -1.50
C LYS A 136 -13.56 7.38 -0.23
N ILE A 137 -12.64 7.58 0.70
CA ILE A 137 -12.79 8.41 1.90
C ILE A 137 -11.88 9.63 1.75
N SER A 138 -12.41 10.84 1.93
CA SER A 138 -11.59 12.05 2.02
C SER A 138 -11.39 12.45 3.47
N VAL A 139 -10.13 12.59 3.87
CA VAL A 139 -9.71 12.85 5.25
C VAL A 139 -9.08 14.24 5.33
N LYS A 140 -9.60 15.07 6.22
CA LYS A 140 -8.97 16.33 6.65
C LYS A 140 -8.31 16.14 8.01
N ILE A 141 -7.10 16.71 8.16
CA ILE A 141 -6.21 16.56 9.33
C ILE A 141 -6.13 17.89 10.09
#